data_48cb732a144081226dcb86ae4f2b623f
#
_entry.id   48cb732a144081226dcb86ae4f2b623f
#
_cell.length_a   1.000
_cell.length_b   1.000
_cell.length_c   1.000
_cell.angle_alpha   90.00
_cell.angle_beta   90.00
_cell.angle_gamma   90.00
#
_symmetry.space_group_name_H-M   'P 1'
#
loop_
_entity.id
_entity.type
_entity.pdbx_description
1 polymer ?
#
loop_
_entity_poly.entity_id
_entity_poly.type
_entity_poly.pdbx_seq_one_letter_code
_entity_poly.pdbx_strand_id
1 'polypeptide(L)'
;MTVILSSVARPRFWGRAIVLLALVAMLGGCSMIRHHMYATSGSVMQGLSKEHTTPYVLQQSDVGMSCAMSEATTPLMMSFGRVTDEPNQLGIMMHLSAAGCSEARARELDLEYERLMRDRNPDAAQDARYAASRHYREAALRFHEAWKRMNEHYGRVGNGECPTERLETETDQFMFLAGLVSGLQAMHTQVRAGEQLGIPNNIGSRVARASECLDDDRWWGAPGAMQAAVWAMLPSAAPEDAEPFRQLRKASSKGEEAGVRLAHVFHAVAAENADDQ
;
A
#
# COMPACT_ATOMS: atom_id res chain seq x y z
N MET A 1 -73.28 -40.58 34.10
CA MET A 1 -72.75 -39.50 35.00
C MET A 1 -71.31 -39.24 34.53
N THR A 2 -71.15 -38.27 33.63
CA THR A 2 -69.93 -37.99 32.89
C THR A 2 -69.37 -36.70 33.40
N VAL A 3 -68.24 -36.73 34.05
CA VAL A 3 -67.53 -35.53 34.56
C VAL A 3 -66.58 -35.01 33.47
N ILE A 4 -66.84 -33.82 32.94
CA ILE A 4 -65.99 -33.11 32.02
C ILE A 4 -65.01 -32.26 32.84
N LEU A 5 -63.72 -32.62 32.80
CA LEU A 5 -62.63 -31.80 33.34
C LEU A 5 -62.15 -30.80 32.24
N SER A 6 -62.57 -29.55 32.37
CA SER A 6 -62.09 -28.45 31.59
C SER A 6 -60.70 -27.96 32.12
N SER A 7 -59.65 -28.22 31.40
CA SER A 7 -58.32 -27.66 31.67
C SER A 7 -58.27 -26.22 31.23
N VAL A 8 -58.29 -25.27 32.15
CA VAL A 8 -58.05 -23.84 31.89
C VAL A 8 -56.53 -23.62 31.75
N ALA A 9 -56.05 -23.53 30.54
CA ALA A 9 -54.68 -23.14 30.26
C ALA A 9 -54.45 -21.66 30.67
N ARG A 10 -53.47 -21.42 31.53
CA ARG A 10 -53.16 -20.09 32.10
C ARG A 10 -52.50 -19.20 31.07
N PRO A 11 -53.10 -18.10 30.58
CA PRO A 11 -52.56 -17.24 29.51
C PRO A 11 -51.41 -16.34 29.94
N ARG A 12 -50.99 -16.39 31.22
CA ARG A 12 -50.00 -15.48 31.79
C ARG A 12 -48.54 -15.81 31.46
N PHE A 13 -48.23 -17.03 31.10
CA PHE A 13 -46.86 -17.47 30.74
C PHE A 13 -46.47 -17.08 29.30
N TRP A 14 -47.42 -17.14 28.38
CA TRP A 14 -47.19 -16.79 26.97
C TRP A 14 -46.96 -15.28 26.76
N GLY A 15 -47.66 -14.43 27.49
CA GLY A 15 -47.45 -12.99 27.42
C GLY A 15 -46.05 -12.54 27.87
N ARG A 16 -45.52 -13.18 28.93
CA ARG A 16 -44.15 -12.90 29.39
C ARG A 16 -43.08 -13.38 28.43
N ALA A 17 -43.28 -14.53 27.79
CA ALA A 17 -42.37 -15.06 26.79
C ALA A 17 -42.33 -14.19 25.53
N ILE A 18 -43.49 -13.67 25.07
CA ILE A 18 -43.58 -12.78 23.91
C ILE A 18 -42.91 -11.43 24.22
N VAL A 19 -43.08 -10.87 25.41
CA VAL A 19 -42.44 -9.61 25.82
C VAL A 19 -40.90 -9.78 25.92
N LEU A 20 -40.43 -10.90 26.47
CA LEU A 20 -39.00 -11.21 26.50
C LEU A 20 -38.40 -11.40 25.11
N LEU A 21 -39.08 -12.12 24.22
CA LEU A 21 -38.70 -12.26 22.83
C LEU A 21 -38.65 -10.91 22.07
N ALA A 22 -39.65 -10.07 22.30
CA ALA A 22 -39.68 -8.70 21.72
C ALA A 22 -38.54 -7.83 22.27
N LEU A 23 -38.22 -7.90 23.56
CA LEU A 23 -37.09 -7.19 24.17
C LEU A 23 -35.74 -7.68 23.63
N VAL A 24 -35.55 -8.98 23.50
CA VAL A 24 -34.34 -9.56 22.88
C VAL A 24 -34.23 -9.20 21.40
N ALA A 25 -35.34 -9.18 20.66
CA ALA A 25 -35.39 -8.75 19.27
C ALA A 25 -35.09 -7.25 19.11
N MET A 26 -35.58 -6.40 20.03
CA MET A 26 -35.22 -4.97 20.01
C MET A 26 -33.75 -4.72 20.34
N LEU A 27 -33.16 -5.43 21.29
CA LEU A 27 -31.76 -5.30 21.66
C LEU A 27 -30.81 -5.85 20.54
N GLY A 28 -31.19 -6.94 19.91
CA GLY A 28 -30.47 -7.48 18.73
C GLY A 28 -30.65 -6.63 17.47
N GLY A 29 -31.85 -6.11 17.26
CA GLY A 29 -32.17 -5.25 16.11
C GLY A 29 -31.37 -3.95 16.08
N CYS A 30 -31.16 -3.29 17.22
CA CYS A 30 -30.37 -2.06 17.30
C CYS A 30 -28.88 -2.29 16.93
N SER A 31 -28.29 -3.42 17.28
CA SER A 31 -26.90 -3.73 16.93
C SER A 31 -26.75 -4.06 15.43
N MET A 32 -27.70 -4.76 14.84
CA MET A 32 -27.72 -5.11 13.42
C MET A 32 -27.92 -3.84 12.55
N ILE A 33 -28.89 -2.99 12.89
CA ILE A 33 -29.13 -1.72 12.19
C ILE A 33 -27.88 -0.83 12.24
N ARG A 34 -27.27 -0.70 13.41
CA ARG A 34 -26.03 0.07 13.58
C ARG A 34 -24.90 -0.47 12.74
N HIS A 35 -24.71 -1.79 12.71
CA HIS A 35 -23.66 -2.42 11.87
C HIS A 35 -23.91 -2.14 10.39
N HIS A 36 -25.14 -2.29 9.90
CA HIS A 36 -25.49 -1.95 8.53
C HIS A 36 -25.25 -0.47 8.20
N MET A 37 -25.58 0.45 9.09
CA MET A 37 -25.30 1.88 8.90
C MET A 37 -23.80 2.13 8.77
N TYR A 38 -22.98 1.55 9.63
CA TYR A 38 -21.52 1.71 9.56
C TYR A 38 -20.93 1.07 8.30
N ALA A 39 -21.39 -0.12 7.93
CA ALA A 39 -20.96 -0.80 6.71
C ALA A 39 -21.31 0.03 5.46
N THR A 40 -22.54 0.52 5.36
CA THR A 40 -22.98 1.36 4.23
C THR A 40 -22.20 2.68 4.18
N SER A 41 -22.03 3.36 5.31
CA SER A 41 -21.24 4.60 5.37
C SER A 41 -19.78 4.35 5.01
N GLY A 42 -19.20 3.26 5.50
CA GLY A 42 -17.83 2.85 5.17
C GLY A 42 -17.66 2.59 3.68
N SER A 43 -18.56 1.85 3.06
CA SER A 43 -18.52 1.55 1.61
C SER A 43 -18.63 2.81 0.75
N VAL A 44 -19.52 3.74 1.12
CA VAL A 44 -19.66 5.05 0.44
C VAL A 44 -18.37 5.87 0.55
N MET A 45 -17.79 5.94 1.75
CA MET A 45 -16.55 6.68 1.96
C MET A 45 -15.36 6.07 1.22
N GLN A 46 -15.27 4.73 1.16
CA GLN A 46 -14.25 4.04 0.38
C GLN A 46 -14.43 4.30 -1.12
N GLY A 47 -15.66 4.23 -1.64
CA GLY A 47 -15.98 4.56 -3.03
C GLY A 47 -15.60 6.01 -3.37
N LEU A 48 -16.03 6.97 -2.56
CA LEU A 48 -15.67 8.37 -2.72
C LEU A 48 -14.14 8.59 -2.70
N SER A 49 -13.45 7.91 -1.79
CA SER A 49 -11.99 8.01 -1.70
C SER A 49 -11.31 7.45 -2.93
N LYS A 50 -11.74 6.30 -3.44
CA LYS A 50 -11.17 5.65 -4.63
C LYS A 50 -11.43 6.47 -5.90
N GLU A 51 -12.67 6.91 -6.11
CA GLU A 51 -13.11 7.48 -7.38
C GLU A 51 -12.82 8.99 -7.51
N HIS A 52 -12.79 9.71 -6.40
CA HIS A 52 -12.70 11.17 -6.41
C HIS A 52 -11.53 11.72 -5.60
N THR A 53 -11.36 11.28 -4.35
CA THR A 53 -10.35 11.89 -3.47
C THR A 53 -8.93 11.52 -3.89
N THR A 54 -8.66 10.26 -4.19
CA THR A 54 -7.32 9.80 -4.59
C THR A 54 -6.84 10.48 -5.88
N PRO A 55 -7.62 10.52 -6.98
CA PRO A 55 -7.23 11.25 -8.18
C PRO A 55 -7.01 12.74 -7.93
N TYR A 56 -7.83 13.37 -7.10
CA TYR A 56 -7.69 14.78 -6.75
C TYR A 56 -6.37 15.06 -6.01
N VAL A 57 -6.03 14.24 -5.01
CA VAL A 57 -4.78 14.37 -4.24
C VAL A 57 -3.54 14.16 -5.12
N LEU A 58 -3.58 13.19 -6.04
CA LEU A 58 -2.48 12.93 -6.98
C LEU A 58 -2.24 14.08 -7.98
N GLN A 59 -3.24 14.91 -8.23
CA GLN A 59 -3.13 16.08 -9.11
C GLN A 59 -2.73 17.36 -8.38
N GLN A 60 -2.65 17.33 -7.04
CA GLN A 60 -2.28 18.50 -6.26
C GLN A 60 -0.79 18.84 -6.39
N SER A 61 -0.49 20.10 -6.61
CA SER A 61 0.88 20.62 -6.58
C SER A 61 1.39 20.91 -5.17
N ASP A 62 0.50 21.05 -4.18
CA ASP A 62 0.87 21.24 -2.77
C ASP A 62 1.18 19.88 -2.13
N VAL A 63 2.45 19.52 -2.16
CA VAL A 63 2.96 18.26 -1.59
C VAL A 63 2.72 18.20 -0.07
N GLY A 64 2.86 19.33 0.64
CA GLY A 64 2.65 19.39 2.09
C GLY A 64 1.21 19.06 2.47
N MET A 65 0.23 19.63 1.76
CA MET A 65 -1.19 19.35 1.99
C MET A 65 -1.53 17.90 1.61
N SER A 66 -1.00 17.41 0.49
CA SER A 66 -1.20 16.02 0.05
C SER A 66 -0.64 15.03 1.08
N CYS A 67 0.50 15.32 1.67
CA CYS A 67 1.10 14.53 2.74
C CYS A 67 0.25 14.53 4.01
N ALA A 68 -0.16 15.70 4.49
CA ALA A 68 -1.01 15.82 5.67
C ALA A 68 -2.31 15.03 5.50
N MET A 69 -2.93 15.12 4.33
CA MET A 69 -4.14 14.39 4.00
C MET A 69 -3.89 12.88 3.95
N SER A 70 -2.86 12.41 3.27
CA SER A 70 -2.55 10.98 3.16
C SER A 70 -2.28 10.36 4.53
N GLU A 71 -1.50 11.02 5.38
CA GLU A 71 -1.19 10.53 6.73
C GLU A 71 -2.42 10.50 7.65
N ALA A 72 -3.27 11.53 7.58
CA ALA A 72 -4.47 11.62 8.41
C ALA A 72 -5.58 10.65 7.97
N THR A 73 -5.78 10.48 6.67
CA THR A 73 -6.90 9.69 6.14
C THR A 73 -6.60 8.20 6.05
N THR A 74 -5.32 7.78 5.93
CA THR A 74 -4.96 6.37 5.85
C THR A 74 -5.51 5.56 7.03
N PRO A 75 -5.26 5.91 8.32
CA PRO A 75 -5.80 5.15 9.44
C PRO A 75 -7.33 5.14 9.46
N LEU A 76 -7.97 6.25 9.09
CA LEU A 76 -9.40 6.36 9.03
C LEU A 76 -9.99 5.39 8.00
N MET A 77 -9.49 5.42 6.76
CA MET A 77 -9.99 4.55 5.69
C MET A 77 -9.73 3.07 5.99
N MET A 78 -8.56 2.73 6.52
CA MET A 78 -8.25 1.35 6.91
C MET A 78 -9.14 0.86 8.06
N SER A 79 -9.60 1.74 8.95
CA SER A 79 -10.50 1.37 10.05
C SER A 79 -11.86 0.87 9.57
N PHE A 80 -12.31 1.25 8.37
CA PHE A 80 -13.55 0.74 7.80
C PHE A 80 -13.52 -0.76 7.50
N GLY A 81 -12.35 -1.37 7.30
CA GLY A 81 -12.22 -2.82 7.18
C GLY A 81 -12.72 -3.63 8.38
N ARG A 82 -13.05 -2.97 9.51
CA ARG A 82 -13.72 -3.60 10.65
C ARG A 82 -15.22 -3.79 10.48
N VAL A 83 -15.83 -3.10 9.52
CA VAL A 83 -17.29 -3.07 9.28
C VAL A 83 -17.66 -3.30 7.82
N THR A 84 -16.70 -3.23 6.91
CA THR A 84 -16.81 -3.53 5.48
C THR A 84 -15.81 -4.61 5.10
N ASP A 85 -15.75 -4.99 3.82
CA ASP A 85 -14.61 -5.71 3.27
C ASP A 85 -13.33 -4.86 3.42
N GLU A 86 -12.19 -5.52 3.60
CA GLU A 86 -10.92 -4.81 3.75
C GLU A 86 -10.60 -3.97 2.51
N PRO A 87 -10.33 -2.67 2.65
CA PRO A 87 -10.08 -1.77 1.52
C PRO A 87 -8.65 -1.93 0.98
N ASN A 88 -8.27 -3.15 0.60
CA ASN A 88 -6.90 -3.48 0.21
C ASN A 88 -6.42 -2.67 -0.99
N GLN A 89 -7.23 -2.55 -2.05
CA GLN A 89 -6.86 -1.78 -3.23
C GLN A 89 -6.63 -0.29 -2.92
N LEU A 90 -7.55 0.34 -2.16
CA LEU A 90 -7.39 1.71 -1.69
C LEU A 90 -6.17 1.84 -0.78
N GLY A 91 -5.94 0.85 0.08
CA GLY A 91 -4.83 0.80 1.03
C GLY A 91 -3.46 0.83 0.35
N ILE A 92 -3.32 0.28 -0.86
CA ILE A 92 -2.07 0.35 -1.64
C ILE A 92 -1.66 1.81 -1.84
N MET A 93 -2.53 2.63 -2.42
CA MET A 93 -2.23 4.02 -2.72
C MET A 93 -2.08 4.88 -1.47
N MET A 94 -2.91 4.66 -0.46
CA MET A 94 -2.86 5.45 0.77
C MET A 94 -1.56 5.22 1.53
N HIS A 95 -1.15 3.96 1.69
CA HIS A 95 0.11 3.64 2.33
C HIS A 95 1.32 4.06 1.49
N LEU A 96 1.28 3.92 0.15
CA LEU A 96 2.32 4.41 -0.76
C LEU A 96 2.50 5.92 -0.60
N SER A 97 1.42 6.70 -0.64
CA SER A 97 1.48 8.17 -0.50
C SER A 97 2.01 8.59 0.88
N ALA A 98 1.47 8.00 1.95
CA ALA A 98 1.94 8.28 3.32
C ALA A 98 3.41 7.87 3.53
N ALA A 99 3.88 6.79 2.89
CA ALA A 99 5.27 6.36 2.93
C ALA A 99 6.19 7.34 2.20
N GLY A 100 5.79 7.80 1.01
CA GLY A 100 6.54 8.80 0.25
C GLY A 100 6.74 10.11 1.02
N CYS A 101 5.76 10.49 1.85
CA CYS A 101 5.86 11.67 2.70
C CYS A 101 6.92 11.51 3.81
N SER A 102 6.99 10.34 4.44
CA SER A 102 8.05 10.05 5.42
C SER A 102 9.43 9.96 4.76
N GLU A 103 9.50 9.35 3.57
CA GLU A 103 10.74 9.29 2.80
C GLU A 103 11.22 10.69 2.40
N ALA A 104 10.33 11.58 1.96
CA ALA A 104 10.70 12.96 1.61
C ALA A 104 11.32 13.71 2.81
N ARG A 105 10.73 13.56 4.01
CA ARG A 105 11.31 14.14 5.25
C ARG A 105 12.68 13.54 5.58
N ALA A 106 12.84 12.23 5.39
CA ALA A 106 14.13 11.57 5.60
C ALA A 106 15.21 12.12 4.67
N ARG A 107 14.88 12.33 3.38
CA ARG A 107 15.80 12.89 2.39
C ARG A 107 16.19 14.34 2.68
N GLU A 108 15.26 15.16 3.17
CA GLU A 108 15.57 16.52 3.63
C GLU A 108 16.60 16.51 4.78
N LEU A 109 16.44 15.59 5.73
CA LEU A 109 17.38 15.41 6.84
C LEU A 109 18.74 14.85 6.40
N ASP A 110 18.77 13.98 5.37
CA ASP A 110 20.03 13.56 4.75
C ASP A 110 20.76 14.75 4.11
N LEU A 111 20.04 15.65 3.42
CA LEU A 111 20.64 16.87 2.88
C LEU A 111 21.13 17.81 3.99
N GLU A 112 20.43 17.88 5.12
CA GLU A 112 20.88 18.66 6.29
C GLU A 112 22.15 18.04 6.88
N TYR A 113 22.21 16.72 7.04
CA TYR A 113 23.41 15.99 7.45
C TYR A 113 24.62 16.39 6.58
N GLU A 114 24.47 16.35 5.25
CA GLU A 114 25.55 16.71 4.30
C GLU A 114 26.02 18.18 4.45
N ARG A 115 25.10 19.10 4.70
CA ARG A 115 25.42 20.53 4.96
C ARG A 115 26.18 20.68 6.25
N LEU A 116 25.72 20.07 7.36
CA LEU A 116 26.32 20.13 8.68
C LEU A 116 27.72 19.50 8.69
N MET A 117 27.94 18.41 7.95
CA MET A 117 29.26 17.80 7.78
C MET A 117 30.22 18.75 7.05
N ARG A 118 29.77 19.47 6.01
CA ARG A 118 30.57 20.49 5.32
C ARG A 118 30.90 21.67 6.22
N ASP A 119 29.98 22.07 7.10
CA ASP A 119 30.14 23.15 8.06
C ASP A 119 30.96 22.73 9.31
N ARG A 120 31.48 21.49 9.32
CA ARG A 120 32.27 20.91 10.40
C ARG A 120 31.54 20.87 11.75
N ASN A 121 30.26 20.62 11.73
CA ASN A 121 29.40 20.43 12.90
C ASN A 121 28.95 18.95 13.04
N PRO A 122 29.83 18.03 13.46
CA PRO A 122 29.56 16.60 13.45
C PRO A 122 28.46 16.18 14.43
N ASP A 123 28.30 16.86 15.55
CA ASP A 123 27.29 16.51 16.55
C ASP A 123 25.89 16.77 16.01
N ALA A 124 25.64 17.96 15.43
CA ALA A 124 24.37 18.26 14.79
C ALA A 124 24.12 17.39 13.55
N ALA A 125 25.18 17.08 12.78
CA ALA A 125 25.09 16.16 11.66
C ALA A 125 24.61 14.77 12.11
N GLN A 126 25.16 14.25 13.21
CA GLN A 126 24.73 12.96 13.75
C GLN A 126 23.26 12.97 14.19
N ASP A 127 22.78 14.05 14.79
CA ASP A 127 21.37 14.22 15.15
C ASP A 127 20.46 14.18 13.89
N ALA A 128 20.84 14.89 12.83
CA ALA A 128 20.13 14.87 11.55
C ALA A 128 20.10 13.46 10.95
N ARG A 129 21.22 12.73 11.01
CA ARG A 129 21.31 11.34 10.54
C ARG A 129 20.36 10.40 11.30
N TYR A 130 20.31 10.49 12.63
CA TYR A 130 19.39 9.71 13.45
C TYR A 130 17.92 10.09 13.18
N ALA A 131 17.64 11.36 12.95
CA ALA A 131 16.30 11.80 12.57
C ALA A 131 15.89 11.23 11.19
N ALA A 132 16.78 11.28 10.20
CA ALA A 132 16.57 10.66 8.89
C ALA A 132 16.26 9.15 9.00
N SER A 133 17.06 8.42 9.76
CA SER A 133 16.88 6.97 9.99
C SER A 133 15.48 6.65 10.55
N ARG A 134 14.95 7.43 11.49
CA ARG A 134 13.59 7.26 12.02
C ARG A 134 12.52 7.43 10.95
N HIS A 135 12.65 8.42 10.06
CA HIS A 135 11.71 8.64 8.97
C HIS A 135 11.83 7.59 7.87
N TYR A 136 13.04 7.10 7.57
CA TYR A 136 13.23 5.95 6.67
C TYR A 136 12.59 4.68 7.23
N ARG A 137 12.71 4.43 8.53
CA ARG A 137 12.03 3.31 9.20
C ARG A 137 10.52 3.38 9.04
N GLU A 138 9.95 4.56 9.27
CA GLU A 138 8.52 4.80 9.10
C GLU A 138 8.08 4.59 7.64
N ALA A 139 8.82 5.14 6.68
CA ALA A 139 8.57 4.95 5.26
C ALA A 139 8.63 3.47 4.87
N ALA A 140 9.66 2.74 5.30
CA ALA A 140 9.83 1.32 5.00
C ALA A 140 8.64 0.47 5.48
N LEU A 141 8.15 0.71 6.69
CA LEU A 141 6.99 0.00 7.24
C LEU A 141 5.70 0.32 6.47
N ARG A 142 5.50 1.58 6.09
CA ARG A 142 4.33 2.01 5.30
C ARG A 142 4.39 1.44 3.87
N PHE A 143 5.53 1.49 3.20
CA PHE A 143 5.72 0.85 1.89
C PHE A 143 5.49 -0.67 1.95
N HIS A 144 5.98 -1.32 3.00
CA HIS A 144 5.74 -2.75 3.20
C HIS A 144 4.27 -3.05 3.44
N GLU A 145 3.53 -2.18 4.13
CA GLU A 145 2.09 -2.34 4.28
C GLU A 145 1.37 -2.22 2.94
N ALA A 146 1.73 -1.25 2.07
CA ALA A 146 1.20 -1.16 0.71
C ALA A 146 1.46 -2.44 -0.10
N TRP A 147 2.67 -3.01 -0.02
CA TRP A 147 3.02 -4.28 -0.63
C TRP A 147 2.17 -5.45 -0.10
N LYS A 148 1.90 -5.51 1.21
CA LYS A 148 1.02 -6.54 1.78
C LYS A 148 -0.40 -6.39 1.26
N ARG A 149 -0.97 -5.19 1.26
CA ARG A 149 -2.29 -4.90 0.70
C ARG A 149 -2.43 -5.30 -0.75
N MET A 150 -1.38 -5.08 -1.55
CA MET A 150 -1.34 -5.55 -2.93
C MET A 150 -1.40 -7.08 -3.02
N ASN A 151 -0.62 -7.81 -2.21
CA ASN A 151 -0.68 -9.27 -2.18
C ASN A 151 -2.00 -9.84 -1.64
N GLU A 152 -2.68 -9.15 -0.74
CA GLU A 152 -4.01 -9.52 -0.24
C GLU A 152 -5.08 -9.31 -1.32
N HIS A 153 -4.97 -8.23 -2.10
CA HIS A 153 -5.93 -7.91 -3.15
C HIS A 153 -5.74 -8.76 -4.42
N TYR A 154 -4.51 -8.85 -4.93
CA TYR A 154 -4.21 -9.55 -6.20
C TYR A 154 -3.77 -11.00 -6.01
N GLY A 155 -3.58 -11.45 -4.79
CA GLY A 155 -2.98 -12.73 -4.47
C GLY A 155 -1.45 -12.63 -4.37
N ARG A 156 -0.83 -13.75 -3.98
CA ARG A 156 0.63 -13.79 -3.79
C ARG A 156 1.32 -13.72 -5.15
N VAL A 157 1.83 -12.54 -5.51
CA VAL A 157 2.46 -12.26 -6.79
C VAL A 157 3.90 -12.78 -6.89
N GLY A 158 4.40 -12.93 -8.12
CA GLY A 158 5.79 -13.34 -8.40
C GLY A 158 6.04 -14.85 -8.27
N ASN A 159 4.99 -15.67 -8.35
CA ASN A 159 5.08 -17.14 -8.35
C ASN A 159 5.09 -17.75 -9.78
N GLY A 160 5.14 -16.90 -10.81
CA GLY A 160 5.10 -17.29 -12.22
C GLY A 160 3.73 -17.15 -12.90
N GLU A 161 2.66 -16.98 -12.13
CA GLU A 161 1.30 -16.74 -12.65
C GLU A 161 0.89 -15.28 -12.46
N CYS A 162 0.30 -14.70 -13.52
CA CYS A 162 -0.25 -13.35 -13.46
C CYS A 162 -1.70 -13.39 -13.00
N PRO A 163 -2.13 -12.47 -12.12
CA PRO A 163 -3.52 -12.38 -11.66
C PRO A 163 -4.43 -11.73 -12.72
N THR A 164 -4.50 -12.30 -13.91
CA THR A 164 -5.16 -11.70 -15.10
C THR A 164 -6.60 -11.31 -14.84
N GLU A 165 -7.37 -12.14 -14.10
CA GLU A 165 -8.77 -11.88 -13.74
C GLU A 165 -8.95 -10.63 -12.84
N ARG A 166 -7.86 -10.15 -12.21
CA ARG A 166 -7.85 -8.97 -11.33
C ARG A 166 -7.11 -7.78 -11.93
N LEU A 167 -6.64 -7.89 -13.18
CA LEU A 167 -5.93 -6.84 -13.92
C LEU A 167 -6.73 -6.38 -15.16
N GLU A 168 -8.05 -6.50 -15.12
CA GLU A 168 -8.91 -6.19 -16.28
C GLU A 168 -8.98 -4.69 -16.57
N THR A 169 -9.02 -3.86 -15.55
CA THR A 169 -9.13 -2.41 -15.72
C THR A 169 -7.77 -1.71 -15.62
N GLU A 170 -7.67 -0.54 -16.23
CA GLU A 170 -6.48 0.30 -16.13
C GLU A 170 -6.18 0.70 -14.68
N THR A 171 -7.23 0.96 -13.89
CA THR A 171 -7.07 1.24 -12.46
C THR A 171 -6.47 0.06 -11.71
N ASP A 172 -6.90 -1.17 -12.00
CA ASP A 172 -6.35 -2.36 -11.35
C ASP A 172 -4.88 -2.55 -11.70
N GLN A 173 -4.51 -2.39 -12.97
CA GLN A 173 -3.12 -2.46 -13.43
C GLN A 173 -2.26 -1.37 -12.77
N PHE A 174 -2.77 -0.13 -12.65
CA PHE A 174 -2.07 0.95 -11.98
C PHE A 174 -1.87 0.66 -10.48
N MET A 175 -2.88 0.17 -9.80
CA MET A 175 -2.77 -0.21 -8.38
C MET A 175 -1.80 -1.37 -8.17
N PHE A 176 -1.77 -2.32 -9.10
CA PHE A 176 -0.79 -3.41 -9.09
C PHE A 176 0.63 -2.88 -9.27
N LEU A 177 0.86 -2.00 -10.26
CA LEU A 177 2.13 -1.30 -10.47
C LEU A 177 2.58 -0.55 -9.21
N ALA A 178 1.68 0.23 -8.60
CA ALA A 178 1.94 0.97 -7.37
C ALA A 178 2.35 0.05 -6.20
N GLY A 179 1.72 -1.11 -6.10
CA GLY A 179 2.08 -2.14 -5.13
C GLY A 179 3.47 -2.74 -5.37
N LEU A 180 3.84 -3.00 -6.64
CA LEU A 180 5.19 -3.47 -7.00
C LEU A 180 6.26 -2.43 -6.66
N VAL A 181 6.03 -1.17 -7.00
CA VAL A 181 6.89 -0.04 -6.62
C VAL A 181 7.06 0.03 -5.12
N SER A 182 5.95 -0.10 -4.36
CA SER A 182 5.98 -0.09 -2.89
C SER A 182 6.85 -1.22 -2.33
N GLY A 183 6.83 -2.40 -2.93
CA GLY A 183 7.68 -3.52 -2.53
C GLY A 183 9.17 -3.20 -2.64
N LEU A 184 9.61 -2.63 -3.76
CA LEU A 184 11.01 -2.21 -3.95
C LEU A 184 11.40 -1.07 -3.02
N GLN A 185 10.52 -0.08 -2.85
CA GLN A 185 10.76 1.04 -1.95
C GLN A 185 10.85 0.59 -0.49
N ALA A 186 10.07 -0.41 -0.06
CA ALA A 186 10.17 -0.97 1.28
C ALA A 186 11.57 -1.56 1.55
N MET A 187 12.13 -2.30 0.59
CA MET A 187 13.48 -2.85 0.71
C MET A 187 14.55 -1.73 0.73
N HIS A 188 14.46 -0.79 -0.21
CA HIS A 188 15.40 0.33 -0.31
C HIS A 188 15.41 1.18 0.97
N THR A 189 14.24 1.59 1.44
CA THR A 189 14.13 2.43 2.64
C THR A 189 14.49 1.68 3.93
N GLN A 190 14.32 0.34 4.00
CA GLN A 190 14.84 -0.46 5.11
C GLN A 190 16.38 -0.37 5.19
N VAL A 191 17.07 -0.46 4.04
CA VAL A 191 18.54 -0.30 4.00
C VAL A 191 18.93 1.10 4.49
N ARG A 192 18.24 2.14 4.03
CA ARG A 192 18.47 3.53 4.46
C ARG A 192 18.18 3.76 5.95
N ALA A 193 17.22 3.04 6.51
CA ALA A 193 16.95 3.08 7.96
C ALA A 193 18.07 2.48 8.78
N GLY A 194 18.90 1.60 8.22
CA GLY A 194 19.98 0.92 8.91
C GLY A 194 19.51 -0.12 9.93
N GLU A 195 18.27 -0.59 9.82
CA GLU A 195 17.64 -1.52 10.75
C GLU A 195 17.03 -2.72 10.03
N GLN A 196 16.98 -3.87 10.71
CA GLN A 196 16.22 -5.05 10.27
C GLN A 196 14.75 -4.91 10.73
N LEU A 197 13.86 -4.58 9.77
CA LEU A 197 12.43 -4.32 10.06
C LEU A 197 11.52 -5.53 9.78
N GLY A 198 12.10 -6.69 9.47
CA GLY A 198 11.34 -7.89 9.13
C GLY A 198 10.72 -7.86 7.72
N ILE A 199 11.17 -6.95 6.86
CA ILE A 199 10.74 -6.90 5.46
C ILE A 199 11.45 -8.03 4.70
N PRO A 200 10.72 -8.90 3.98
CA PRO A 200 11.29 -10.06 3.33
C PRO A 200 12.28 -9.69 2.22
N ASN A 201 13.48 -10.27 2.24
CA ASN A 201 14.53 -10.00 1.26
C ASN A 201 14.20 -10.52 -0.16
N ASN A 202 13.20 -11.39 -0.31
CA ASN A 202 12.80 -11.95 -1.61
C ASN A 202 11.78 -11.07 -2.36
N ILE A 203 11.42 -9.91 -1.85
CA ILE A 203 10.48 -9.01 -2.52
C ILE A 203 11.03 -8.61 -3.89
N GLY A 204 12.31 -8.24 -3.99
CA GLY A 204 12.92 -7.83 -5.26
C GLY A 204 12.74 -8.87 -6.37
N SER A 205 13.10 -10.13 -6.13
CA SER A 205 12.93 -11.19 -7.12
C SER A 205 11.46 -11.49 -7.45
N ARG A 206 10.55 -11.29 -6.51
CA ARG A 206 9.10 -11.41 -6.75
C ARG A 206 8.58 -10.26 -7.61
N VAL A 207 9.04 -9.03 -7.36
CA VAL A 207 8.69 -7.86 -8.18
C VAL A 207 9.21 -8.04 -9.60
N ALA A 208 10.45 -8.45 -9.79
CA ALA A 208 11.02 -8.68 -11.13
C ALA A 208 10.17 -9.65 -11.97
N ARG A 209 9.67 -10.73 -11.38
CA ARG A 209 8.76 -11.66 -12.07
C ARG A 209 7.35 -11.11 -12.26
N ALA A 210 6.82 -10.41 -11.24
CA ALA A 210 5.45 -9.89 -11.29
C ALA A 210 5.31 -8.69 -12.24
N SER A 211 6.38 -7.95 -12.52
CA SER A 211 6.37 -6.86 -13.49
C SER A 211 6.09 -7.33 -14.91
N GLU A 212 6.38 -8.59 -15.25
CA GLU A 212 6.03 -9.20 -16.53
C GLU A 212 4.52 -9.31 -16.79
N CYS A 213 3.70 -9.18 -15.73
CA CYS A 213 2.26 -9.18 -15.84
C CYS A 213 1.66 -7.87 -16.37
N LEU A 214 2.47 -6.85 -16.54
CA LEU A 214 2.07 -5.54 -17.05
C LEU A 214 2.70 -5.28 -18.42
N ASP A 215 1.93 -4.64 -19.30
CA ASP A 215 2.42 -4.17 -20.59
C ASP A 215 3.42 -3.03 -20.41
N ASP A 216 4.66 -3.24 -20.83
CA ASP A 216 5.77 -2.31 -20.64
C ASP A 216 5.61 -1.01 -21.46
N ASP A 217 4.99 -1.08 -22.65
CA ASP A 217 4.72 0.11 -23.46
C ASP A 217 3.59 0.95 -22.88
N ARG A 218 2.54 0.30 -22.43
CA ARG A 218 1.41 0.97 -21.77
C ARG A 218 1.82 1.68 -20.48
N TRP A 219 2.74 1.08 -19.72
CA TRP A 219 3.18 1.58 -18.42
C TRP A 219 4.56 2.25 -18.48
N TRP A 220 4.84 2.95 -19.57
CA TRP A 220 5.95 3.90 -19.74
C TRP A 220 7.32 3.31 -19.48
N GLY A 221 7.50 2.01 -19.71
CA GLY A 221 8.72 1.29 -19.40
C GLY A 221 8.94 0.97 -17.93
N ALA A 222 8.01 1.32 -17.04
CA ALA A 222 8.19 1.10 -15.60
C ALA A 222 8.31 -0.38 -15.22
N PRO A 223 7.52 -1.32 -15.77
CA PRO A 223 7.71 -2.75 -15.51
C PRO A 223 9.09 -3.27 -15.87
N GLY A 224 9.56 -2.96 -17.07
CA GLY A 224 10.89 -3.33 -17.54
C GLY A 224 12.01 -2.67 -16.75
N ALA A 225 11.82 -1.42 -16.30
CA ALA A 225 12.80 -0.73 -15.46
C ALA A 225 12.91 -1.36 -14.06
N MET A 226 11.78 -1.73 -13.43
CA MET A 226 11.79 -2.43 -12.14
C MET A 226 12.53 -3.78 -12.23
N GLN A 227 12.22 -4.57 -13.25
CA GLN A 227 12.87 -5.85 -13.50
C GLN A 227 14.38 -5.67 -13.67
N ALA A 228 14.79 -4.76 -14.56
CA ALA A 228 16.19 -4.52 -14.85
C ALA A 228 16.96 -3.92 -13.66
N ALA A 229 16.33 -3.06 -12.86
CA ALA A 229 16.93 -2.53 -11.63
C ALA A 229 17.18 -3.65 -10.61
N VAL A 230 16.23 -4.57 -10.46
CA VAL A 230 16.44 -5.75 -9.60
C VAL A 230 17.60 -6.61 -10.10
N TRP A 231 17.69 -6.86 -11.40
CA TRP A 231 18.78 -7.65 -11.98
C TRP A 231 20.16 -6.97 -11.85
N ALA A 232 20.21 -5.64 -11.96
CA ALA A 232 21.44 -4.89 -11.73
C ALA A 232 21.93 -5.01 -10.27
N MET A 233 21.00 -4.94 -9.30
CA MET A 233 21.32 -5.01 -7.87
C MET A 233 21.45 -6.44 -7.33
N LEU A 234 20.82 -7.43 -7.99
CA LEU A 234 20.84 -8.85 -7.63
C LEU A 234 21.18 -9.71 -8.86
N PRO A 235 22.45 -9.75 -9.27
CA PRO A 235 22.83 -10.47 -10.49
C PRO A 235 22.45 -11.95 -10.50
N SER A 236 22.36 -12.58 -9.33
CA SER A 236 21.92 -13.98 -9.19
C SER A 236 20.44 -14.22 -9.54
N ALA A 237 19.64 -13.16 -9.64
CA ALA A 237 18.24 -13.21 -10.05
C ALA A 237 18.05 -12.92 -11.55
N ALA A 238 19.10 -12.50 -12.24
CA ALA A 238 19.07 -12.18 -13.66
C ALA A 238 19.27 -13.43 -14.54
N PRO A 239 18.63 -13.52 -15.73
CA PRO A 239 19.02 -14.47 -16.78
C PRO A 239 20.49 -14.31 -17.20
N GLU A 240 21.12 -15.39 -17.72
CA GLU A 240 22.53 -15.37 -18.12
C GLU A 240 22.85 -14.34 -19.23
N ASP A 241 21.87 -14.05 -20.07
CA ASP A 241 21.98 -13.11 -21.20
C ASP A 241 21.39 -11.72 -20.88
N ALA A 242 21.03 -11.46 -19.63
CA ALA A 242 20.46 -10.20 -19.24
C ALA A 242 21.47 -9.04 -19.38
N GLU A 243 21.01 -7.94 -19.94
CA GLU A 243 21.73 -6.68 -20.01
C GLU A 243 20.97 -5.56 -19.27
N PRO A 244 21.00 -5.55 -17.92
CA PRO A 244 20.15 -4.70 -17.12
C PRO A 244 20.22 -3.21 -17.47
N PHE A 245 21.43 -2.66 -17.65
CA PHE A 245 21.59 -1.24 -17.97
C PHE A 245 21.15 -0.89 -19.40
N ARG A 246 21.22 -1.82 -20.36
CA ARG A 246 20.63 -1.62 -21.68
C ARG A 246 19.10 -1.56 -21.59
N GLN A 247 18.51 -2.46 -20.81
CA GLN A 247 17.06 -2.47 -20.57
C GLN A 247 16.60 -1.22 -19.81
N LEU A 248 17.34 -0.76 -18.80
CA LEU A 248 17.06 0.49 -18.08
C LEU A 248 17.10 1.71 -19.01
N ARG A 249 18.07 1.80 -19.91
CA ARG A 249 18.10 2.89 -20.91
C ARG A 249 16.87 2.87 -21.82
N LYS A 250 16.49 1.68 -22.33
CA LYS A 250 15.30 1.52 -23.18
C LYS A 250 14.03 1.91 -22.43
N ALA A 251 13.88 1.48 -21.18
CA ALA A 251 12.75 1.83 -20.33
C ALA A 251 12.70 3.33 -20.03
N SER A 252 13.87 3.96 -19.78
CA SER A 252 13.96 5.41 -19.58
C SER A 252 13.50 6.19 -20.81
N SER A 253 13.86 5.75 -22.04
CA SER A 253 13.38 6.40 -23.26
C SER A 253 11.85 6.34 -23.40
N LYS A 254 11.23 5.18 -23.09
CA LYS A 254 9.75 5.07 -23.06
C LYS A 254 9.12 6.02 -22.04
N GLY A 255 9.72 6.13 -20.86
CA GLY A 255 9.28 7.07 -19.83
C GLY A 255 9.40 8.53 -20.28
N GLU A 256 10.50 8.88 -20.97
CA GLU A 256 10.72 10.23 -21.52
C GLU A 256 9.64 10.58 -22.56
N GLU A 257 9.37 9.69 -23.51
CA GLU A 257 8.33 9.88 -24.54
C GLU A 257 6.94 10.09 -23.92
N ALA A 258 6.65 9.40 -22.83
CA ALA A 258 5.39 9.52 -22.10
C ALA A 258 5.37 10.69 -21.09
N GLY A 259 6.47 11.39 -20.86
CA GLY A 259 6.59 12.44 -19.84
C GLY A 259 6.63 11.89 -18.39
N VAL A 260 6.89 10.60 -18.19
CA VAL A 260 6.90 9.92 -16.88
C VAL A 260 8.33 9.55 -16.47
N ARG A 261 8.74 9.96 -15.27
CA ARG A 261 10.14 9.79 -14.79
C ARG A 261 10.40 8.52 -13.99
N LEU A 262 9.41 7.66 -13.81
CA LEU A 262 9.53 6.47 -12.93
C LEU A 262 10.67 5.52 -13.38
N ALA A 263 10.77 5.23 -14.68
CA ALA A 263 11.85 4.40 -15.21
C ALA A 263 13.24 5.03 -15.01
N HIS A 264 13.36 6.37 -15.11
CA HIS A 264 14.60 7.08 -14.83
C HIS A 264 15.03 6.98 -13.37
N VAL A 265 14.06 6.99 -12.43
CA VAL A 265 14.36 6.81 -11.01
C VAL A 265 14.97 5.43 -10.76
N PHE A 266 14.38 4.36 -11.31
CA PHE A 266 14.97 3.02 -11.19
C PHE A 266 16.35 2.91 -11.84
N HIS A 267 16.55 3.57 -12.98
CA HIS A 267 17.85 3.63 -13.64
C HIS A 267 18.90 4.34 -12.77
N ALA A 268 18.56 5.49 -12.19
CA ALA A 268 19.45 6.24 -11.31
C ALA A 268 19.82 5.44 -10.05
N VAL A 269 18.84 4.82 -9.39
CA VAL A 269 19.08 3.96 -8.21
C VAL A 269 19.97 2.77 -8.55
N ALA A 270 19.74 2.12 -9.69
CA ALA A 270 20.58 1.00 -10.10
C ALA A 270 22.02 1.44 -10.43
N ALA A 271 22.20 2.61 -11.06
CA ALA A 271 23.50 3.15 -11.38
C ALA A 271 24.30 3.54 -10.11
N GLU A 272 23.65 4.22 -9.15
CA GLU A 272 24.26 4.55 -7.86
C GLU A 272 24.76 3.30 -7.14
N ASN A 273 23.98 2.24 -7.09
CA ASN A 273 24.41 0.99 -6.45
C ASN A 273 25.50 0.23 -7.22
N ALA A 274 25.64 0.42 -8.54
CA ALA A 274 26.69 -0.21 -9.34
C ALA A 274 28.05 0.49 -9.17
N ASP A 275 28.05 1.81 -9.01
CA ASP A 275 29.28 2.59 -8.81
C ASP A 275 29.85 2.40 -7.39
N ASP A 276 29.03 1.99 -6.42
CA ASP A 276 29.46 1.66 -5.05
C ASP A 276 30.06 0.25 -4.91
N GLN A 277 30.09 -0.57 -5.97
CA GLN A 277 30.70 -1.90 -6.01
C GLN A 277 32.09 -1.88 -6.67
#